data_6a5cc306832a3fb61ebfa691506bed61
#
_entry.id   6a5cc306832a3fb61ebfa691506bed61
#
_cell.length_a   1.000
_cell.length_b   1.000
_cell.length_c   1.000
_cell.angle_alpha   90.00
_cell.angle_beta   90.00
_cell.angle_gamma   90.00
#
_symmetry.space_group_name_H-M   'P 1'
#
loop_
_entity.id
_entity.type
_entity.pdbx_description
1 polymer ?
#
loop_
_entity_poly.entity_id
_entity_poly.type
_entity_poly.pdbx_seq_one_letter_code
_entity_poly.pdbx_strand_id
1 'polypeptide(L)'
;LLPPVYRAETLLAPVENSDKSTGPLLSFGVLEGFSGLGTSGGGDAAEALATLTSRVFTDAFIKEEGLMPVLFAERWDAATRTWKADAEMPTAWDAYDVFNRRVRFVSKDIKTGLITLAIEWRDPEAASRWANRLVQRINAERRAAAIREAETNIAYLKEQLAETSIVEMQQAIYQLIEAKIKTIMVAKSLDEYAFKVIDPAAPPQDPVRPRRAAIVVLGVLFGLLASAVVVLVRHASARRRRR
;
A
#
# COMPACT_ATOMS: atom_id res chain seq x y z
N LEU A 1 -28.71 -3.00 -11.63
CA LEU A 1 -27.44 -3.61 -12.07
C LEU A 1 -26.31 -2.98 -11.26
N LEU A 2 -25.50 -3.78 -10.58
CA LEU A 2 -24.32 -3.28 -9.89
C LEU A 2 -23.28 -2.80 -10.91
N PRO A 3 -22.66 -1.62 -10.71
CA PRO A 3 -21.63 -1.11 -11.62
C PRO A 3 -20.41 -2.04 -11.67
N PRO A 4 -19.76 -2.17 -12.82
CA PRO A 4 -18.54 -2.97 -12.94
C PRO A 4 -17.41 -2.31 -12.12
N VAL A 5 -16.56 -3.14 -11.53
CA VAL A 5 -15.34 -2.74 -10.83
C VAL A 5 -14.16 -3.45 -11.47
N TYR A 6 -13.15 -2.69 -11.81
CA TYR A 6 -11.91 -3.15 -12.45
C TYR A 6 -10.79 -3.14 -11.42
N ARG A 7 -9.84 -4.06 -11.55
CA ARG A 7 -8.71 -4.20 -10.65
C ARG A 7 -7.40 -4.07 -11.45
N ALA A 8 -6.69 -2.98 -11.24
CA ALA A 8 -5.37 -2.75 -11.77
C ALA A 8 -4.33 -3.16 -10.72
N GLU A 9 -3.33 -3.93 -11.12
CA GLU A 9 -2.29 -4.46 -10.23
C GLU A 9 -0.91 -4.01 -10.70
N THR A 10 -0.04 -3.71 -9.75
CA THR A 10 1.40 -3.54 -9.98
C THR A 10 2.17 -4.52 -9.12
N LEU A 11 3.20 -5.13 -9.70
CA LEU A 11 4.08 -6.06 -9.01
C LEU A 11 5.38 -5.36 -8.65
N LEU A 12 5.72 -5.42 -7.37
CA LEU A 12 6.83 -4.67 -6.78
C LEU A 12 7.82 -5.63 -6.10
N ALA A 13 9.11 -5.36 -6.27
CA ALA A 13 10.15 -5.97 -5.46
C ALA A 13 10.65 -4.95 -4.43
N PRO A 14 10.78 -5.32 -3.14
CA PRO A 14 11.46 -4.48 -2.16
C PRO A 14 12.89 -4.20 -2.59
N VAL A 15 13.34 -2.96 -2.46
CA VAL A 15 14.76 -2.61 -2.63
C VAL A 15 15.44 -2.85 -1.29
N GLU A 16 16.34 -3.82 -1.24
CA GLU A 16 17.21 -4.03 -0.09
C GLU A 16 18.35 -3.02 -0.14
N ASN A 17 18.28 -1.98 0.67
CA ASN A 17 19.39 -1.06 0.83
C ASN A 17 20.46 -1.73 1.69
N SER A 18 21.43 -2.33 1.05
CA SER A 18 22.54 -3.08 1.66
C SER A 18 23.43 -2.24 2.60
N ASP A 19 23.25 -0.92 2.63
CA ASP A 19 24.06 -0.01 3.44
C ASP A 19 23.75 -0.03 4.95
N LYS A 20 22.71 -0.75 5.38
CA LYS A 20 22.50 -1.08 6.80
C LYS A 20 23.26 -2.35 7.23
N SER A 21 24.00 -2.98 6.32
CA SER A 21 24.92 -4.05 6.67
C SER A 21 26.13 -3.47 7.39
N THR A 22 26.07 -3.54 8.72
CA THR A 22 27.24 -3.80 9.55
C THR A 22 28.48 -2.98 9.20
N GLY A 23 28.52 -1.72 9.73
CA GLY A 23 29.79 -1.00 9.82
C GLY A 23 30.87 -1.84 10.51
N PRO A 24 32.14 -1.44 10.41
CA PRO A 24 33.30 -2.17 10.95
C PRO A 24 33.25 -2.53 12.44
N LEU A 25 32.22 -2.07 13.18
CA LEU A 25 31.97 -2.41 14.58
C LEU A 25 31.57 -3.89 14.82
N LEU A 26 31.13 -4.64 13.81
CA LEU A 26 30.87 -6.07 13.95
C LEU A 26 32.08 -6.96 13.73
N SER A 27 33.20 -6.42 13.23
CA SER A 27 34.47 -7.16 13.17
C SER A 27 35.12 -7.36 14.54
N PHE A 28 34.62 -6.71 15.59
CA PHE A 28 35.09 -6.85 16.96
C PHE A 28 34.34 -7.90 17.80
N GLY A 29 33.72 -8.92 17.18
CA GLY A 29 33.34 -10.14 17.90
C GLY A 29 32.45 -10.05 19.16
N VAL A 30 32.05 -8.84 19.59
CA VAL A 30 31.39 -8.60 20.89
C VAL A 30 29.86 -8.66 20.78
N LEU A 31 29.30 -8.67 19.58
CA LEU A 31 27.84 -8.63 19.36
C LEU A 31 27.24 -9.87 18.71
N GLU A 32 28.01 -10.98 18.58
CA GLU A 32 27.43 -12.25 18.11
C GLU A 32 26.32 -12.78 19.01
N GLY A 33 26.26 -12.37 20.27
CA GLY A 33 25.20 -12.72 21.20
C GLY A 33 23.89 -11.91 21.03
N PHE A 34 23.92 -10.78 20.33
CA PHE A 34 22.75 -9.91 20.10
C PHE A 34 22.13 -10.04 18.70
N SER A 35 22.72 -10.86 17.84
CA SER A 35 22.21 -11.12 16.47
C SER A 35 20.89 -11.91 16.43
N GLY A 36 20.38 -12.31 17.59
CA GLY A 36 19.04 -12.93 17.72
C GLY A 36 17.87 -11.95 17.62
N LEU A 37 18.11 -10.64 17.64
CA LEU A 37 17.09 -9.60 17.40
C LEU A 37 17.24 -9.06 15.96
N GLY A 38 16.93 -9.94 15.01
CA GLY A 38 16.55 -9.74 13.61
C GLY A 38 16.79 -8.36 12.99
N THR A 39 18.01 -8.07 12.56
CA THR A 39 18.25 -7.10 11.49
C THR A 39 18.31 -7.85 10.16
N SER A 40 17.28 -8.61 9.87
CA SER A 40 17.04 -9.09 8.51
C SER A 40 16.61 -7.91 7.65
N GLY A 41 17.08 -7.82 6.40
CA GLY A 41 16.74 -6.79 5.41
C GLY A 41 15.25 -6.59 5.12
N GLY A 42 14.37 -7.17 5.93
CA GLY A 42 12.93 -6.96 5.94
C GLY A 42 12.45 -5.67 6.61
N GLY A 43 13.28 -4.95 7.37
CA GLY A 43 12.85 -3.76 8.12
C GLY A 43 12.43 -2.61 7.21
N ASP A 44 13.24 -2.28 6.22
CA ASP A 44 12.96 -1.16 5.31
C ASP A 44 11.76 -1.43 4.42
N ALA A 45 11.62 -2.66 3.93
CA ALA A 45 10.46 -3.09 3.16
C ALA A 45 9.17 -3.12 3.99
N ALA A 46 9.26 -3.58 5.26
CA ALA A 46 8.11 -3.57 6.17
C ALA A 46 7.71 -2.14 6.53
N GLU A 47 8.67 -1.26 6.75
CA GLU A 47 8.40 0.16 7.02
C GLU A 47 7.80 0.87 5.80
N ALA A 48 8.31 0.61 4.59
CA ALA A 48 7.74 1.15 3.36
C ALA A 48 6.30 0.64 3.14
N LEU A 49 6.03 -0.63 3.44
CA LEU A 49 4.71 -1.22 3.36
C LEU A 49 3.75 -0.63 4.39
N ALA A 50 4.21 -0.45 5.63
CA ALA A 50 3.46 0.22 6.69
C ALA A 50 3.16 1.68 6.33
N THR A 51 4.13 2.40 5.77
CA THR A 51 3.94 3.76 5.27
C THR A 51 2.92 3.81 4.14
N LEU A 52 3.04 2.91 3.14
CA LEU A 52 2.11 2.81 2.01
C LEU A 52 0.65 2.63 2.47
N THR A 53 0.43 1.90 3.57
CA THR A 53 -0.91 1.64 4.12
C THR A 53 -1.31 2.61 5.22
N SER A 54 -0.42 3.51 5.65
CA SER A 54 -0.68 4.46 6.73
C SER A 54 -1.76 5.48 6.36
N ARG A 55 -2.41 6.01 7.40
CA ARG A 55 -3.43 7.04 7.23
C ARG A 55 -2.82 8.33 6.68
N VAL A 56 -1.71 8.79 7.24
CA VAL A 56 -1.07 10.06 6.84
C VAL A 56 -0.72 10.05 5.35
N PHE A 57 -0.12 8.96 4.88
CA PHE A 57 0.21 8.78 3.47
C PHE A 57 -1.04 8.77 2.58
N THR A 58 -2.08 8.05 3.02
CA THR A 58 -3.33 7.91 2.25
C THR A 58 -4.09 9.22 2.18
N ASP A 59 -4.21 9.95 3.30
CA ASP A 59 -4.88 11.27 3.35
C ASP A 59 -4.17 12.28 2.43
N ALA A 60 -2.83 12.29 2.45
CA ALA A 60 -2.04 13.14 1.59
C ALA A 60 -2.21 12.77 0.10
N PHE A 61 -2.26 11.49 -0.25
CA PHE A 61 -2.53 11.01 -1.61
C PHE A 61 -3.92 11.40 -2.09
N ILE A 62 -4.96 11.18 -1.27
CA ILE A 62 -6.35 11.55 -1.59
C ILE A 62 -6.47 13.04 -1.85
N LYS A 63 -5.79 13.87 -1.04
CA LYS A 63 -5.79 15.32 -1.17
C LYS A 63 -5.08 15.78 -2.46
N GLU A 64 -3.90 15.21 -2.74
CA GLU A 64 -3.07 15.57 -3.90
C GLU A 64 -3.73 15.20 -5.22
N GLU A 65 -4.31 14.01 -5.29
CA GLU A 65 -5.03 13.53 -6.48
C GLU A 65 -6.48 14.04 -6.55
N GLY A 66 -6.94 14.82 -5.57
CA GLY A 66 -8.29 15.40 -5.55
C GLY A 66 -9.40 14.34 -5.51
N LEU A 67 -9.19 13.23 -4.80
CA LEU A 67 -10.07 12.06 -4.86
C LEU A 67 -11.35 12.19 -4.06
N MET A 68 -11.50 13.17 -3.18
CA MET A 68 -12.71 13.33 -2.36
C MET A 68 -14.01 13.34 -3.17
N PRO A 69 -14.16 14.16 -4.24
CA PRO A 69 -15.35 14.15 -5.08
C PRO A 69 -15.56 12.85 -5.84
N VAL A 70 -14.46 12.14 -6.16
CA VAL A 70 -14.50 10.89 -6.92
C VAL A 70 -14.95 9.74 -6.04
N LEU A 71 -14.42 9.64 -4.82
CA LEU A 71 -14.77 8.61 -3.84
C LEU A 71 -16.23 8.72 -3.37
N PHE A 72 -16.74 9.94 -3.28
CA PHE A 72 -18.09 10.25 -2.81
C PHE A 72 -18.94 10.92 -3.90
N ALA A 73 -18.83 10.43 -5.14
CA ALA A 73 -19.54 11.01 -6.29
C ALA A 73 -21.07 11.09 -6.10
N GLU A 74 -21.68 10.25 -5.28
CA GLU A 74 -23.10 10.31 -4.95
C GLU A 74 -23.49 11.54 -4.13
N ARG A 75 -22.52 12.08 -3.33
CA ARG A 75 -22.69 13.27 -2.49
C ARG A 75 -22.16 14.54 -3.15
N TRP A 76 -21.53 14.42 -4.31
CA TRP A 76 -20.91 15.53 -5.05
C TRP A 76 -21.78 15.96 -6.22
N ASP A 77 -21.98 17.27 -6.39
CA ASP A 77 -22.57 17.83 -7.58
C ASP A 77 -21.46 18.29 -8.54
N ALA A 78 -21.31 17.56 -9.65
CA ALA A 78 -20.28 17.83 -10.64
C ALA A 78 -20.52 19.14 -11.43
N ALA A 79 -21.78 19.59 -11.54
CA ALA A 79 -22.14 20.80 -12.28
C ALA A 79 -21.76 22.07 -11.51
N THR A 80 -22.04 22.08 -10.21
CA THR A 80 -21.74 23.22 -9.33
C THR A 80 -20.39 23.11 -8.65
N ARG A 81 -19.74 21.93 -8.72
CA ARG A 81 -18.49 21.58 -8.01
C ARG A 81 -18.59 21.80 -6.49
N THR A 82 -19.74 21.47 -5.93
CA THR A 82 -20.01 21.59 -4.48
C THR A 82 -20.57 20.29 -3.92
N TRP A 83 -20.49 20.15 -2.61
CA TRP A 83 -21.19 19.06 -1.90
C TRP A 83 -22.70 19.35 -1.91
N LYS A 84 -23.51 18.31 -2.15
CA LYS A 84 -24.97 18.44 -2.12
C LYS A 84 -25.44 18.90 -0.75
N ALA A 85 -26.37 19.83 -0.70
CA ALA A 85 -26.84 20.45 0.55
C ALA A 85 -27.55 19.48 1.49
N ASP A 86 -28.10 18.40 0.98
CA ASP A 86 -28.81 17.33 1.68
C ASP A 86 -27.89 16.20 2.16
N ALA A 87 -26.60 16.24 1.80
CA ALA A 87 -25.64 15.22 2.16
C ALA A 87 -24.62 15.74 3.18
N GLU A 88 -24.35 14.95 4.20
CA GLU A 88 -23.26 15.24 5.15
C GLU A 88 -21.91 15.22 4.39
N MET A 89 -21.13 16.29 4.59
CA MET A 89 -19.81 16.42 3.96
C MET A 89 -18.87 15.32 4.45
N PRO A 90 -18.28 14.52 3.55
CA PRO A 90 -17.36 13.45 3.96
C PRO A 90 -16.10 14.01 4.62
N THR A 91 -15.67 13.37 5.68
CA THR A 91 -14.44 13.71 6.37
C THR A 91 -13.23 13.03 5.72
N ALA A 92 -12.02 13.47 6.09
CA ALA A 92 -10.78 12.78 5.68
C ALA A 92 -10.74 11.33 6.20
N TRP A 93 -11.34 11.10 7.39
CA TRP A 93 -11.47 9.75 7.93
C TRP A 93 -12.33 8.84 7.06
N ASP A 94 -13.48 9.32 6.60
CA ASP A 94 -14.36 8.56 5.71
C ASP A 94 -13.64 8.21 4.40
N ALA A 95 -12.89 9.16 3.87
CA ALA A 95 -12.12 8.96 2.64
C ALA A 95 -11.02 7.91 2.82
N TYR A 96 -10.28 7.97 3.93
CA TYR A 96 -9.29 6.96 4.29
C TYR A 96 -9.92 5.57 4.42
N ASP A 97 -11.04 5.44 5.14
CA ASP A 97 -11.72 4.17 5.36
C ASP A 97 -12.20 3.55 4.05
N VAL A 98 -12.85 4.35 3.20
CA VAL A 98 -13.29 3.91 1.87
C VAL A 98 -12.11 3.49 1.01
N PHE A 99 -11.05 4.30 0.96
CA PHE A 99 -9.87 4.02 0.16
C PHE A 99 -9.14 2.76 0.62
N ASN A 100 -8.96 2.61 1.93
CA ASN A 100 -8.25 1.47 2.52
C ASN A 100 -9.01 0.15 2.43
N ARG A 101 -10.36 0.17 2.54
CA ARG A 101 -11.17 -1.05 2.55
C ARG A 101 -11.70 -1.47 1.18
N ARG A 102 -11.89 -0.51 0.26
CA ARG A 102 -12.61 -0.75 -1.00
C ARG A 102 -11.81 -0.47 -2.25
N VAL A 103 -10.76 0.33 -2.15
CA VAL A 103 -10.00 0.81 -3.31
C VAL A 103 -8.61 0.20 -3.35
N ARG A 104 -7.84 0.30 -2.26
CA ARG A 104 -6.46 -0.19 -2.22
C ARG A 104 -6.36 -1.56 -1.55
N PHE A 105 -5.68 -2.47 -2.21
CA PHE A 105 -5.35 -3.80 -1.68
C PHE A 105 -3.85 -4.01 -1.82
N VAL A 106 -3.21 -4.43 -0.74
CA VAL A 106 -1.78 -4.72 -0.72
C VAL A 106 -1.58 -6.12 -0.16
N SER A 107 -0.81 -6.93 -0.87
CA SER A 107 -0.46 -8.27 -0.45
C SER A 107 1.02 -8.53 -0.67
N LYS A 108 1.65 -9.27 0.25
CA LYS A 108 3.03 -9.72 0.14
C LYS A 108 3.02 -11.24 0.00
N ASP A 109 3.67 -11.74 -1.05
CA ASP A 109 3.94 -13.17 -1.19
C ASP A 109 5.10 -13.56 -0.26
N ILE A 110 4.83 -14.47 0.67
CA ILE A 110 5.80 -14.91 1.68
C ILE A 110 6.94 -15.71 1.04
N LYS A 111 6.70 -16.40 -0.08
CA LYS A 111 7.70 -17.24 -0.75
C LYS A 111 8.68 -16.44 -1.59
N THR A 112 8.16 -15.47 -2.34
CA THR A 112 8.95 -14.66 -3.27
C THR A 112 9.39 -13.32 -2.68
N GLY A 113 8.76 -12.88 -1.59
CA GLY A 113 8.95 -11.56 -1.01
C GLY A 113 8.34 -10.41 -1.84
N LEU A 114 7.78 -10.70 -3.01
CA LEU A 114 7.17 -9.71 -3.89
C LEU A 114 5.89 -9.14 -3.28
N ILE A 115 5.61 -7.89 -3.63
CA ILE A 115 4.43 -7.16 -3.16
C ILE A 115 3.54 -6.85 -4.34
N THR A 116 2.28 -7.20 -4.24
CA THR A 116 1.24 -6.80 -5.19
C THR A 116 0.44 -5.66 -4.59
N LEU A 117 0.49 -4.50 -5.24
CA LEU A 117 -0.42 -3.38 -4.97
C LEU A 117 -1.51 -3.38 -6.01
N ALA A 118 -2.76 -3.49 -5.58
CA ALA A 118 -3.93 -3.46 -6.45
C ALA A 118 -4.86 -2.30 -6.09
N ILE A 119 -5.43 -1.69 -7.12
CA ILE A 119 -6.47 -0.66 -7.01
C ILE A 119 -7.73 -1.18 -7.69
N GLU A 120 -8.83 -1.22 -6.96
CA GLU A 120 -10.16 -1.55 -7.49
C GLU A 120 -10.97 -0.27 -7.66
N TRP A 121 -11.39 0.01 -8.91
CA TRP A 121 -12.20 1.18 -9.22
C TRP A 121 -13.14 0.92 -10.40
N ARG A 122 -14.14 1.80 -10.57
CA ARG A 122 -15.11 1.72 -11.68
C ARG A 122 -14.48 2.06 -13.03
N ASP A 123 -13.51 2.94 -13.05
CA ASP A 123 -12.75 3.35 -14.24
C ASP A 123 -11.40 2.62 -14.26
N PRO A 124 -11.13 1.76 -15.27
CA PRO A 124 -9.89 0.99 -15.36
C PRO A 124 -8.64 1.85 -15.55
N GLU A 125 -8.77 3.00 -16.25
CA GLU A 125 -7.66 3.92 -16.43
C GLU A 125 -7.32 4.65 -15.13
N ALA A 126 -8.32 5.09 -14.38
CA ALA A 126 -8.10 5.70 -13.08
C ALA A 126 -7.46 4.69 -12.10
N ALA A 127 -7.90 3.43 -12.11
CA ALA A 127 -7.33 2.39 -11.28
C ALA A 127 -5.84 2.18 -11.55
N SER A 128 -5.43 2.08 -12.83
CA SER A 128 -4.02 1.91 -13.20
C SER A 128 -3.19 3.17 -12.90
N ARG A 129 -3.71 4.37 -13.17
CA ARG A 129 -3.03 5.62 -12.82
C ARG A 129 -2.78 5.73 -11.32
N TRP A 130 -3.78 5.45 -10.48
CA TRP A 130 -3.63 5.55 -9.02
C TRP A 130 -2.67 4.52 -8.47
N ALA A 131 -2.68 3.29 -8.99
CA ALA A 131 -1.71 2.27 -8.59
C ALA A 131 -0.27 2.74 -8.88
N ASN A 132 0.01 3.20 -10.10
CA ASN A 132 1.34 3.69 -10.47
C ASN A 132 1.73 4.96 -9.69
N ARG A 133 0.80 5.89 -9.46
CA ARG A 133 1.04 7.11 -8.68
C ARG A 133 1.35 6.81 -7.21
N LEU A 134 0.66 5.84 -6.60
CA LEU A 134 0.96 5.40 -5.24
C LEU A 134 2.39 4.87 -5.12
N VAL A 135 2.85 4.09 -6.11
CA VAL A 135 4.23 3.57 -6.14
C VAL A 135 5.25 4.71 -6.31
N GLN A 136 5.01 5.63 -7.23
CA GLN A 136 5.88 6.80 -7.41
C GLN A 136 5.98 7.62 -6.13
N ARG A 137 4.83 7.86 -5.48
CA ARG A 137 4.76 8.64 -4.25
C ARG A 137 5.51 7.98 -3.09
N ILE A 138 5.28 6.67 -2.84
CA ILE A 138 5.98 5.99 -1.74
C ILE A 138 7.49 5.98 -1.95
N ASN A 139 7.96 5.79 -3.19
CA ASN A 139 9.37 5.86 -3.52
C ASN A 139 9.95 7.26 -3.25
N ALA A 140 9.25 8.31 -3.66
CA ALA A 140 9.66 9.69 -3.43
C ALA A 140 9.67 10.04 -1.93
N GLU A 141 8.65 9.62 -1.17
CA GLU A 141 8.54 9.89 0.27
C GLU A 141 9.62 9.17 1.07
N ARG A 142 9.87 7.88 0.80
CA ARG A 142 10.93 7.11 1.46
C ARG A 142 12.32 7.64 1.12
N ARG A 143 12.56 8.01 -0.12
CA ARG A 143 13.79 8.68 -0.54
C ARG A 143 14.01 9.99 0.20
N ALA A 144 12.99 10.85 0.26
CA ALA A 144 13.09 12.12 0.96
C ALA A 144 13.28 11.93 2.49
N ALA A 145 12.66 10.91 3.08
CA ALA A 145 12.85 10.57 4.49
C ALA A 145 14.29 10.14 4.78
N ALA A 146 14.87 9.27 3.95
CA ALA A 146 16.25 8.81 4.10
C ALA A 146 17.27 9.95 3.96
N ILE A 147 17.04 10.87 3.02
CA ILE A 147 17.90 12.06 2.85
C ILE A 147 17.82 12.94 4.09
N ARG A 148 16.60 13.27 4.58
CA ARG A 148 16.45 14.10 5.79
C ARG A 148 17.08 13.46 7.03
N GLU A 149 16.92 12.16 7.21
CA GLU A 149 17.55 11.42 8.31
C GLU A 149 19.08 11.51 8.24
N ALA A 150 19.65 11.26 7.06
CA ALA A 150 21.09 11.33 6.85
C ALA A 150 21.65 12.75 7.08
N GLU A 151 20.95 13.79 6.59
CA GLU A 151 21.32 15.19 6.82
C GLU A 151 21.27 15.58 8.29
N THR A 152 20.24 15.13 9.03
CA THR A 152 20.14 15.34 10.48
C THR A 152 21.29 14.66 11.22
N ASN A 153 21.59 13.41 10.86
CA ASN A 153 22.71 12.67 11.46
C ASN A 153 24.06 13.34 11.17
N ILE A 154 24.28 13.84 9.95
CA ILE A 154 25.51 14.57 9.60
C ILE A 154 25.63 15.86 10.42
N ALA A 155 24.55 16.61 10.62
CA ALA A 155 24.56 17.82 11.42
C ALA A 155 24.98 17.51 12.87
N TYR A 156 24.38 16.50 13.49
CA TYR A 156 24.76 16.04 14.83
C TYR A 156 26.22 15.58 14.91
N LEU A 157 26.67 14.76 13.94
CA LEU A 157 28.07 14.29 13.93
C LEU A 157 29.10 15.45 13.78
N LYS A 158 28.76 16.49 13.02
CA LYS A 158 29.59 17.67 12.89
C LYS A 158 29.71 18.47 14.23
N GLU A 159 28.62 18.54 14.98
CA GLU A 159 28.62 19.14 16.31
C GLU A 159 29.54 18.35 17.25
N GLN A 160 29.40 17.02 17.29
CA GLN A 160 30.25 16.14 18.08
C GLN A 160 31.75 16.24 17.68
N LEU A 161 32.03 16.41 16.39
CA LEU A 161 33.37 16.56 15.87
C LEU A 161 34.04 17.85 16.40
N ALA A 162 33.27 18.93 16.54
CA ALA A 162 33.78 20.21 17.07
C ALA A 162 34.07 20.15 18.59
N GLU A 163 33.41 19.29 19.34
CA GLU A 163 33.59 19.10 20.78
C GLU A 163 34.67 18.08 21.11
N THR A 164 35.10 17.26 20.17
CA THR A 164 36.08 16.19 20.40
C THR A 164 37.48 16.61 20.00
N SER A 165 38.45 16.44 20.91
CA SER A 165 39.88 16.65 20.66
C SER A 165 40.68 15.35 20.47
N ILE A 166 40.02 14.17 20.60
CA ILE A 166 40.65 12.86 20.49
C ILE A 166 40.70 12.46 19.01
N VAL A 167 41.90 12.26 18.46
CA VAL A 167 42.13 12.01 17.02
C VAL A 167 41.41 10.75 16.53
N GLU A 168 41.46 9.67 17.29
CA GLU A 168 40.79 8.39 16.96
C GLU A 168 39.28 8.57 16.89
N MET A 169 38.69 9.36 17.78
CA MET A 169 37.25 9.67 17.77
C MET A 169 36.88 10.51 16.55
N GLN A 170 37.71 11.51 16.22
CA GLN A 170 37.48 12.33 15.01
C GLN A 170 37.50 11.49 13.75
N GLN A 171 38.43 10.52 13.63
CA GLN A 171 38.47 9.60 12.49
C GLN A 171 37.21 8.75 12.40
N ALA A 172 36.73 8.23 13.53
CA ALA A 172 35.47 7.44 13.56
C ALA A 172 34.28 8.31 13.14
N ILE A 173 34.18 9.55 13.60
CA ILE A 173 33.12 10.48 13.20
C ILE A 173 33.19 10.78 11.71
N TYR A 174 34.37 11.02 11.12
CA TYR A 174 34.52 11.23 9.68
C TYR A 174 34.02 10.01 8.86
N GLN A 175 34.31 8.79 9.29
CA GLN A 175 33.82 7.58 8.62
C GLN A 175 32.29 7.47 8.68
N LEU A 176 31.68 7.84 9.83
CA LEU A 176 30.22 7.89 9.95
C LEU A 176 29.60 8.95 9.04
N ILE A 177 30.22 10.14 8.95
CA ILE A 177 29.77 11.21 8.04
C ILE A 177 29.88 10.72 6.58
N GLU A 178 31.00 10.09 6.20
CA GLU A 178 31.17 9.52 4.86
C GLU A 178 30.08 8.51 4.51
N ALA A 179 29.78 7.60 5.44
CA ALA A 179 28.71 6.62 5.24
C ALA A 179 27.35 7.30 5.02
N LYS A 180 27.01 8.35 5.79
CA LYS A 180 25.76 9.10 5.61
C LYS A 180 25.72 9.90 4.31
N ILE A 181 26.86 10.43 3.87
CA ILE A 181 26.98 11.08 2.55
C ILE A 181 26.72 10.07 1.43
N LYS A 182 27.26 8.84 1.53
CA LYS A 182 26.97 7.76 0.58
C LYS A 182 25.48 7.45 0.52
N THR A 183 24.80 7.35 1.67
CA THR A 183 23.35 7.15 1.73
C THR A 183 22.61 8.26 0.94
N ILE A 184 22.97 9.53 1.12
CA ILE A 184 22.38 10.65 0.38
C ILE A 184 22.65 10.52 -1.13
N MET A 185 23.86 10.16 -1.52
CA MET A 185 24.22 9.99 -2.93
C MET A 185 23.42 8.87 -3.59
N VAL A 186 23.30 7.71 -2.94
CA VAL A 186 22.51 6.58 -3.40
C VAL A 186 21.04 6.99 -3.49
N ALA A 187 20.49 7.60 -2.44
CA ALA A 187 19.11 8.06 -2.43
C ALA A 187 18.80 9.04 -3.57
N LYS A 188 19.71 9.95 -3.88
CA LYS A 188 19.56 10.92 -4.99
C LYS A 188 19.68 10.29 -6.38
N SER A 189 20.39 9.16 -6.51
CA SER A 189 20.59 8.47 -7.78
C SER A 189 19.48 7.48 -8.17
N LEU A 190 18.61 7.12 -7.21
CA LEU A 190 17.56 6.11 -7.41
C LEU A 190 16.18 6.76 -7.43
N ASP A 191 15.42 6.54 -8.49
CA ASP A 191 14.00 6.89 -8.52
C ASP A 191 13.15 5.87 -7.78
N GLU A 192 13.53 4.59 -7.85
CA GLU A 192 12.88 3.45 -7.20
C GLU A 192 13.60 3.13 -5.86
N TYR A 193 13.40 3.97 -4.85
CA TYR A 193 14.15 3.89 -3.60
C TYR A 193 13.64 2.80 -2.65
N ALA A 194 12.33 2.64 -2.52
CA ALA A 194 11.71 1.66 -1.61
C ALA A 194 11.26 0.39 -2.34
N PHE A 195 10.68 0.56 -3.52
CA PHE A 195 10.14 -0.52 -4.33
C PHE A 195 10.57 -0.35 -5.78
N LYS A 196 11.15 -1.43 -6.32
CA LYS A 196 11.39 -1.57 -7.76
C LYS A 196 10.12 -2.07 -8.43
N VAL A 197 9.69 -1.40 -9.49
CA VAL A 197 8.54 -1.83 -10.28
C VAL A 197 8.96 -2.97 -11.21
N ILE A 198 8.42 -4.16 -10.97
CA ILE A 198 8.64 -5.32 -11.83
C ILE A 198 7.64 -5.31 -12.99
N ASP A 199 6.36 -5.02 -12.67
CA ASP A 199 5.29 -4.90 -13.65
C ASP A 199 4.40 -3.70 -13.27
N PRO A 200 4.36 -2.64 -14.09
CA PRO A 200 3.52 -1.49 -13.83
C PRO A 200 2.05 -1.80 -14.06
N ALA A 201 1.18 -1.14 -13.32
CA ALA A 201 -0.25 -1.31 -13.49
C ALA A 201 -0.71 -0.85 -14.87
N ALA A 202 -1.38 -1.75 -15.60
CA ALA A 202 -2.05 -1.46 -16.87
C ALA A 202 -3.57 -1.41 -16.67
N PRO A 203 -4.33 -0.67 -17.53
CA PRO A 203 -5.78 -0.67 -17.48
C PRO A 203 -6.34 -2.07 -17.77
N PRO A 204 -7.08 -2.68 -16.82
CA PRO A 204 -7.66 -4.00 -17.01
C PRO A 204 -8.83 -3.97 -17.99
N GLN A 205 -8.95 -5.01 -18.82
CA GLN A 205 -10.03 -5.14 -19.81
C GLN A 205 -11.29 -5.71 -19.17
N ASP A 206 -11.15 -6.65 -18.23
CA ASP A 206 -12.27 -7.38 -17.62
C ASP A 206 -12.56 -6.88 -16.19
N PRO A 207 -13.85 -6.71 -15.83
CA PRO A 207 -14.25 -6.36 -14.48
C PRO A 207 -14.12 -7.55 -13.52
N VAL A 208 -13.57 -7.30 -12.32
CA VAL A 208 -13.49 -8.33 -11.27
C VAL A 208 -14.79 -8.49 -10.48
N ARG A 209 -15.70 -7.50 -10.54
CA ARG A 209 -17.02 -7.52 -9.91
C ARG A 209 -18.07 -6.88 -10.81
N PRO A 210 -19.36 -7.32 -10.73
CA PRO A 210 -19.84 -8.51 -10.03
C PRO A 210 -19.44 -9.80 -10.78
N ARG A 211 -19.23 -10.89 -10.06
CA ARG A 211 -18.98 -12.21 -10.63
C ARG A 211 -20.30 -12.78 -11.21
N ARG A 212 -20.66 -12.39 -12.42
CA ARG A 212 -21.93 -12.73 -13.07
C ARG A 212 -22.19 -14.23 -13.08
N ALA A 213 -21.19 -15.05 -13.37
CA ALA A 213 -21.31 -16.50 -13.35
C ALA A 213 -21.71 -17.04 -11.97
N ALA A 214 -21.11 -16.53 -10.89
CA ALA A 214 -21.46 -16.95 -9.53
C ALA A 214 -22.90 -16.57 -9.15
N ILE A 215 -23.37 -15.40 -9.58
CA ILE A 215 -24.76 -14.96 -9.35
C ILE A 215 -25.74 -15.88 -10.07
N VAL A 216 -25.44 -16.26 -11.32
CA VAL A 216 -26.29 -17.17 -12.09
C VAL A 216 -26.33 -18.55 -11.44
N VAL A 217 -25.17 -19.11 -11.05
CA VAL A 217 -25.09 -20.41 -10.38
C VAL A 217 -25.88 -20.42 -9.07
N LEU A 218 -25.73 -19.40 -8.25
CA LEU A 218 -26.49 -19.23 -7.01
C LEU A 218 -28.01 -19.13 -7.30
N GLY A 219 -28.39 -18.33 -8.30
CA GLY A 219 -29.79 -18.19 -8.70
C GLY A 219 -30.43 -19.52 -9.11
N VAL A 220 -29.72 -20.33 -9.92
CA VAL A 220 -30.17 -21.67 -10.32
C VAL A 220 -30.31 -22.60 -9.11
N LEU A 221 -29.33 -22.62 -8.21
CA LEU A 221 -29.36 -23.43 -6.97
C LEU A 221 -30.55 -23.05 -6.09
N PHE A 222 -30.78 -21.77 -5.84
CA PHE A 222 -31.93 -21.30 -5.08
C PHE A 222 -33.25 -21.63 -5.79
N GLY A 223 -33.33 -21.50 -7.11
CA GLY A 223 -34.51 -21.87 -7.89
C GLY A 223 -34.83 -23.36 -7.77
N LEU A 224 -33.83 -24.24 -7.86
CA LEU A 224 -34.00 -25.69 -7.68
C LEU A 224 -34.47 -26.05 -6.27
N LEU A 225 -33.87 -25.45 -5.23
CA LEU A 225 -34.27 -25.65 -3.83
C LEU A 225 -35.72 -25.20 -3.60
N ALA A 226 -36.07 -24.02 -4.08
CA ALA A 226 -37.44 -23.51 -3.95
C ALA A 226 -38.46 -24.40 -4.66
N SER A 227 -38.15 -24.88 -5.88
CA SER A 227 -39.03 -25.80 -6.62
C SER A 227 -39.21 -27.14 -5.89
N ALA A 228 -38.12 -27.68 -5.31
CA ALA A 228 -38.20 -28.92 -4.52
C ALA A 228 -39.11 -28.77 -3.29
N VAL A 229 -38.96 -27.65 -2.56
CA VAL A 229 -39.81 -27.32 -1.39
C VAL A 229 -41.30 -27.23 -1.81
N VAL A 230 -41.58 -26.49 -2.88
CA VAL A 230 -42.97 -26.37 -3.42
C VAL A 230 -43.54 -27.71 -3.76
N VAL A 231 -42.81 -28.61 -4.45
CA VAL A 231 -43.23 -29.94 -4.80
C VAL A 231 -43.52 -30.79 -3.54
N LEU A 232 -42.61 -30.73 -2.55
CA LEU A 232 -42.81 -31.46 -1.28
C LEU A 232 -44.03 -30.98 -0.51
N VAL A 233 -44.26 -29.69 -0.42
CA VAL A 233 -45.42 -29.09 0.25
C VAL A 233 -46.71 -29.48 -0.47
N ARG A 234 -46.75 -29.41 -1.79
CA ARG A 234 -47.91 -29.84 -2.59
C ARG A 234 -48.18 -31.34 -2.42
N HIS A 235 -47.13 -32.16 -2.43
CA HIS A 235 -47.27 -33.58 -2.19
C HIS A 235 -47.80 -33.92 -0.79
N ALA A 236 -47.27 -33.28 0.24
CA ALA A 236 -47.75 -33.44 1.62
C ALA A 236 -49.20 -32.98 1.80
N SER A 237 -49.57 -31.85 1.18
CA SER A 237 -50.94 -31.31 1.22
C SER A 237 -51.94 -32.21 0.49
N ALA A 238 -51.55 -32.84 -0.66
CA ALA A 238 -52.39 -33.78 -1.39
C ALA A 238 -52.63 -35.08 -0.61
N ARG A 239 -51.67 -35.56 0.15
CA ARG A 239 -51.82 -36.71 1.05
C ARG A 239 -52.80 -36.44 2.21
N ARG A 240 -52.82 -35.23 2.79
CA ARG A 240 -53.71 -34.82 3.87
C ARG A 240 -55.20 -34.73 3.39
N ARG A 241 -55.46 -34.44 2.15
CA ARG A 241 -56.84 -34.38 1.59
C ARG A 241 -57.45 -35.76 1.23
N ARG A 242 -56.62 -36.81 1.24
CA ARG A 242 -57.08 -38.20 0.93
C ARG A 242 -57.27 -39.06 2.19
N ARG A 243 -57.10 -38.50 3.38
CA ARG A 243 -57.50 -39.07 4.68
C ARG A 243 -58.66 -38.26 5.24
#